data_cd4ddb3f05928c37ed4d1f3aaf65e8b4
#
_entry.id   cd4ddb3f05928c37ed4d1f3aaf65e8b4
#
_cell.length_a   1.000
_cell.length_b   1.000
_cell.length_c   1.000
_cell.angle_alpha   90.00
_cell.angle_beta   90.00
_cell.angle_gamma   90.00
#
_symmetry.space_group_name_H-M   'P 1'
#
loop_
_entity.id
_entity.type
_entity.pdbx_description
1 polymer ?
#
loop_
_entity_poly.entity_id
_entity_poly.type
_entity_poly.pdbx_seq_one_letter_code
_entity_poly.pdbx_strand_id
1 'polypeptide(L)'
;KQWNQFPVKASGACTGSFSLESTTDLKTAVHYGDILLVCTLAADHETVISEIAPHLQAHQSILFFNGCWGALKAYRALSKRQDIPPLTIGETANMPFIAALSQDGSEILIKGIKEEIAYSAAGDDKAVSAFLHRLAPRVVKTASFASTSLSATNPVIHVTASLFNVTRIENKEDFYFFGDPMTDRVISFMEHCDEERLAVGKALGIRLSPLLEVLNSFWPEKKNTLKEALKENPSYRAVKGPSSTEYRYFTEDLPCGLGPVLDLAELMHIPCPYIRTLVQTASLYLGKPYTPLLTKEDLRILKNLHAD
;
A
#
# COMPACT_ATOMS: atom_id res chain seq x y z
N LYS A 1 2.40 9.75 -23.30
CA LYS A 1 2.74 10.73 -24.38
C LYS A 1 3.05 12.13 -23.85
N GLN A 2 2.46 12.57 -22.74
CA GLN A 2 2.67 13.93 -22.20
C GLN A 2 4.07 14.15 -21.60
N TRP A 3 4.62 13.13 -20.94
CA TRP A 3 5.89 13.20 -20.19
C TRP A 3 7.16 13.29 -21.05
N ASN A 4 7.11 12.92 -22.33
CA ASN A 4 8.24 13.06 -23.26
C ASN A 4 8.39 14.47 -23.85
N GLN A 5 7.43 15.36 -23.61
CA GLN A 5 7.43 16.69 -24.26
C GLN A 5 7.94 17.81 -23.35
N PHE A 6 7.87 17.63 -22.02
CA PHE A 6 8.27 18.66 -21.05
C PHE A 6 8.91 18.02 -19.82
N PRO A 7 9.90 18.68 -19.21
CA PRO A 7 10.42 18.24 -17.93
C PRO A 7 9.34 18.30 -16.85
N VAL A 8 9.26 17.25 -16.03
CA VAL A 8 8.40 17.21 -14.84
C VAL A 8 9.03 18.07 -13.77
N LYS A 9 8.26 19.01 -13.21
CA LYS A 9 8.70 19.83 -12.08
C LYS A 9 8.26 19.19 -10.79
N ALA A 10 9.13 19.20 -9.79
CA ALA A 10 8.78 18.84 -8.42
C ALA A 10 8.95 20.09 -7.53
N SER A 11 8.02 20.22 -6.57
CA SER A 11 8.04 21.28 -5.55
C SER A 11 7.70 20.71 -4.16
N GLY A 12 7.86 21.51 -3.12
CA GLY A 12 7.61 21.13 -1.74
C GLY A 12 8.84 20.54 -1.05
N ALA A 13 8.72 19.37 -0.43
CA ALA A 13 9.81 18.74 0.32
C ALA A 13 11.01 18.30 -0.56
N CYS A 14 10.79 18.16 -1.86
CA CYS A 14 11.84 17.95 -2.85
C CYS A 14 11.55 18.85 -4.04
N THR A 15 12.57 19.55 -4.55
CA THR A 15 12.43 20.48 -5.67
C THR A 15 13.37 20.11 -6.80
N GLY A 16 12.92 20.29 -8.02
CA GLY A 16 13.75 20.02 -9.20
C GLY A 16 12.95 19.99 -10.49
N SER A 17 13.68 19.77 -11.59
CA SER A 17 13.11 19.54 -12.91
C SER A 17 13.74 18.30 -13.51
N PHE A 18 12.94 17.37 -13.96
CA PHE A 18 13.37 16.04 -14.37
C PHE A 18 12.85 15.74 -15.77
N SER A 19 13.72 15.28 -16.65
CA SER A 19 13.31 14.68 -17.92
C SER A 19 13.10 13.19 -17.73
N LEU A 20 11.93 12.70 -18.14
CA LEU A 20 11.58 11.31 -18.07
C LEU A 20 11.44 10.75 -19.48
N GLU A 21 12.05 9.60 -19.72
CA GLU A 21 11.74 8.80 -20.89
C GLU A 21 10.47 7.99 -20.62
N SER A 22 9.54 7.99 -21.57
CA SER A 22 8.32 7.21 -21.48
C SER A 22 8.08 6.41 -22.76
N THR A 23 7.63 5.19 -22.60
CA THR A 23 7.28 4.29 -23.69
C THR A 23 5.98 3.56 -23.39
N THR A 24 5.25 3.21 -24.45
CA THR A 24 4.12 2.28 -24.39
C THR A 24 4.53 0.86 -24.81
N ASP A 25 5.76 0.67 -25.25
CA ASP A 25 6.33 -0.65 -25.53
C ASP A 25 6.82 -1.28 -24.21
N LEU A 26 6.05 -2.24 -23.72
CA LEU A 26 6.31 -2.89 -22.44
C LEU A 26 7.62 -3.67 -22.45
N LYS A 27 7.95 -4.32 -23.55
CA LYS A 27 9.21 -5.05 -23.69
C LYS A 27 10.41 -4.13 -23.51
N THR A 28 10.41 -2.99 -24.20
CA THR A 28 11.45 -1.96 -24.05
C THR A 28 11.54 -1.46 -22.62
N ALA A 29 10.40 -1.17 -21.99
CA ALA A 29 10.36 -0.70 -20.59
C ALA A 29 10.95 -1.73 -19.62
N VAL A 30 10.56 -3.01 -19.74
CA VAL A 30 11.06 -4.09 -18.88
C VAL A 30 12.56 -4.31 -19.08
N HIS A 31 13.05 -4.28 -20.32
CA HIS A 31 14.48 -4.50 -20.61
C HIS A 31 15.40 -3.34 -20.20
N TYR A 32 14.83 -2.16 -19.94
CA TYR A 32 15.61 -0.97 -19.58
C TYR A 32 16.08 -1.00 -18.12
N GLY A 33 15.29 -1.54 -17.20
CA GLY A 33 15.52 -1.39 -15.77
C GLY A 33 15.97 -2.67 -15.07
N ASP A 34 16.94 -2.55 -14.15
CA ASP A 34 17.32 -3.64 -13.24
C ASP A 34 16.29 -3.79 -12.09
N ILE A 35 15.64 -2.70 -11.72
CA ILE A 35 14.55 -2.68 -10.74
C ILE A 35 13.28 -2.17 -11.40
N LEU A 36 12.29 -3.04 -11.52
CA LEU A 36 10.98 -2.74 -12.06
C LEU A 36 10.06 -2.26 -10.93
N LEU A 37 9.76 -0.96 -10.91
CA LEU A 37 8.91 -0.35 -9.89
C LEU A 37 7.45 -0.45 -10.33
N VAL A 38 6.65 -1.24 -9.63
CA VAL A 38 5.21 -1.34 -9.87
C VAL A 38 4.51 -0.33 -8.96
N CYS A 39 4.00 0.75 -9.57
CA CYS A 39 3.32 1.85 -8.90
C CYS A 39 1.84 1.98 -9.32
N THR A 40 1.28 0.93 -9.90
CA THR A 40 -0.15 0.85 -10.25
C THR A 40 -1.01 0.59 -9.02
N LEU A 41 -2.33 0.67 -9.18
CA LEU A 41 -3.25 0.24 -8.13
C LEU A 41 -3.09 -1.26 -7.87
N ALA A 42 -3.31 -1.69 -6.62
CA ALA A 42 -3.17 -3.08 -6.23
C ALA A 42 -4.13 -4.04 -6.95
N ALA A 43 -5.26 -3.52 -7.42
CA ALA A 43 -6.20 -4.28 -8.25
C ALA A 43 -5.62 -4.69 -9.61
N ASP A 44 -4.66 -3.92 -10.14
CA ASP A 44 -4.05 -4.14 -11.45
C ASP A 44 -2.79 -5.01 -11.39
N HIS A 45 -2.29 -5.35 -10.20
CA HIS A 45 -1.03 -6.07 -10.05
C HIS A 45 -0.98 -7.40 -10.81
N GLU A 46 -2.06 -8.19 -10.80
CA GLU A 46 -2.08 -9.48 -11.51
C GLU A 46 -1.98 -9.29 -13.05
N THR A 47 -2.64 -8.26 -13.57
CA THR A 47 -2.52 -7.88 -15.00
C THR A 47 -1.08 -7.47 -15.32
N VAL A 48 -0.50 -6.56 -14.53
CA VAL A 48 0.89 -6.12 -14.71
C VAL A 48 1.86 -7.30 -14.66
N ILE A 49 1.71 -8.19 -13.66
CA ILE A 49 2.55 -9.39 -13.53
C ILE A 49 2.47 -10.27 -14.78
N SER A 50 1.25 -10.51 -15.28
CA SER A 50 1.05 -11.36 -16.45
C SER A 50 1.64 -10.76 -17.74
N GLU A 51 1.55 -9.45 -17.88
CA GLU A 51 2.06 -8.73 -19.05
C GLU A 51 3.59 -8.59 -19.04
N ILE A 52 4.24 -8.35 -17.89
CA ILE A 52 5.70 -8.23 -17.81
C ILE A 52 6.39 -9.59 -17.86
N ALA A 53 5.75 -10.67 -17.39
CA ALA A 53 6.35 -11.98 -17.22
C ALA A 53 7.10 -12.51 -18.47
N PRO A 54 6.59 -12.38 -19.71
CA PRO A 54 7.29 -12.87 -20.92
C PRO A 54 8.58 -12.09 -21.26
N HIS A 55 8.80 -10.95 -20.61
CA HIS A 55 9.90 -10.02 -20.91
C HIS A 55 10.94 -9.95 -19.81
N LEU A 56 10.72 -10.65 -18.68
CA LEU A 56 11.60 -10.60 -17.52
C LEU A 56 12.99 -11.19 -17.85
N GLN A 57 14.03 -10.56 -17.30
CA GLN A 57 15.42 -10.95 -17.46
C GLN A 57 16.02 -11.43 -16.13
N ALA A 58 17.06 -12.26 -16.21
CA ALA A 58 17.77 -12.72 -15.02
C ALA A 58 18.31 -11.54 -14.20
N HIS A 59 18.29 -11.69 -12.88
CA HIS A 59 18.77 -10.72 -11.90
C HIS A 59 17.94 -9.43 -11.77
N GLN A 60 16.84 -9.29 -12.52
CA GLN A 60 15.92 -8.17 -12.28
C GLN A 60 15.21 -8.31 -10.94
N SER A 61 14.83 -7.15 -10.39
CA SER A 61 13.99 -7.07 -9.21
C SER A 61 12.64 -6.46 -9.57
N ILE A 62 11.55 -7.03 -9.06
CA ILE A 62 10.21 -6.45 -9.15
C ILE A 62 9.87 -5.92 -7.75
N LEU A 63 9.60 -4.62 -7.64
CA LEU A 63 9.28 -3.97 -6.38
C LEU A 63 7.92 -3.27 -6.46
N PHE A 64 6.96 -3.75 -5.69
CA PHE A 64 5.63 -3.15 -5.57
C PHE A 64 5.66 -2.07 -4.51
N PHE A 65 5.43 -0.82 -4.90
CA PHE A 65 5.24 0.26 -3.94
C PHE A 65 3.82 0.27 -3.38
N ASN A 66 3.72 0.33 -2.03
CA ASN A 66 2.48 0.13 -1.29
C ASN A 66 1.84 -1.20 -1.68
N GLY A 67 2.59 -2.27 -1.47
CA GLY A 67 2.45 -3.57 -2.11
C GLY A 67 1.08 -4.23 -2.04
N CYS A 68 0.34 -4.14 -0.91
CA CYS A 68 -1.00 -4.72 -0.77
C CYS A 68 -1.08 -6.14 -1.38
N TRP A 69 -0.14 -7.01 -0.96
CA TRP A 69 0.00 -8.39 -1.44
C TRP A 69 0.51 -8.54 -2.88
N GLY A 70 1.04 -7.47 -3.48
CA GLY A 70 1.58 -7.50 -4.84
C GLY A 70 2.74 -8.48 -4.99
N ALA A 71 3.68 -8.47 -4.04
CA ALA A 71 4.79 -9.42 -4.03
C ALA A 71 4.34 -10.87 -3.86
N LEU A 72 3.33 -11.14 -3.02
CA LEU A 72 2.74 -12.47 -2.88
C LEU A 72 2.07 -12.93 -4.19
N LYS A 73 1.30 -12.06 -4.85
CA LYS A 73 0.67 -12.33 -6.14
C LYS A 73 1.72 -12.65 -7.20
N ALA A 74 2.79 -11.85 -7.27
CA ALA A 74 3.90 -12.08 -8.20
C ALA A 74 4.63 -13.40 -7.88
N TYR A 75 4.96 -13.65 -6.62
CA TYR A 75 5.60 -14.89 -6.20
C TYR A 75 4.76 -16.12 -6.58
N ARG A 76 3.46 -16.09 -6.29
CA ARG A 76 2.51 -17.16 -6.63
C ARG A 76 2.44 -17.42 -8.14
N ALA A 77 2.42 -16.35 -8.95
CA ALA A 77 2.29 -16.44 -10.40
C ALA A 77 3.58 -16.88 -11.09
N LEU A 78 4.74 -16.41 -10.62
CA LEU A 78 6.03 -16.57 -11.30
C LEU A 78 6.83 -17.77 -10.81
N SER A 79 6.76 -18.13 -9.52
CA SER A 79 7.56 -19.23 -8.94
C SER A 79 7.27 -20.62 -9.52
N LYS A 80 6.10 -20.82 -10.12
CA LYS A 80 5.68 -22.07 -10.73
C LYS A 80 6.09 -22.19 -12.20
N ARG A 81 6.61 -21.14 -12.79
CA ARG A 81 6.96 -21.07 -14.22
C ARG A 81 8.42 -21.39 -14.41
N GLN A 82 8.70 -22.38 -15.27
CA GLN A 82 10.08 -22.79 -15.62
C GLN A 82 10.79 -21.84 -16.59
N ASP A 83 10.02 -21.02 -17.31
CA ASP A 83 10.52 -20.03 -18.27
C ASP A 83 10.90 -18.68 -17.63
N ILE A 84 10.67 -18.52 -16.31
CA ILE A 84 11.02 -17.30 -15.59
C ILE A 84 12.42 -17.44 -14.99
N PRO A 85 13.32 -16.49 -15.28
CA PRO A 85 14.65 -16.50 -14.70
C PRO A 85 14.62 -16.20 -13.19
N PRO A 86 15.73 -16.46 -12.45
CA PRO A 86 15.84 -16.05 -11.05
C PRO A 86 15.68 -14.55 -10.90
N LEU A 87 14.74 -14.15 -10.05
CA LEU A 87 14.34 -12.76 -9.79
C LEU A 87 14.31 -12.47 -8.31
N THR A 88 14.41 -11.19 -7.97
CA THR A 88 14.03 -10.69 -6.66
C THR A 88 12.62 -10.10 -6.74
N ILE A 89 11.73 -10.53 -5.85
CA ILE A 89 10.36 -10.01 -5.78
C ILE A 89 10.17 -9.39 -4.40
N GLY A 90 9.79 -8.12 -4.36
CA GLY A 90 9.61 -7.39 -3.11
C GLY A 90 8.44 -6.41 -3.12
N GLU A 91 8.10 -5.94 -1.95
CA GLU A 91 7.09 -4.89 -1.76
C GLU A 91 7.43 -3.99 -0.58
N THR A 92 6.94 -2.76 -0.62
CA THR A 92 6.99 -1.83 0.52
C THR A 92 5.62 -1.76 1.21
N ALA A 93 5.63 -1.56 2.52
CA ALA A 93 4.40 -1.42 3.30
C ALA A 93 3.63 -0.14 2.94
N ASN A 94 4.35 0.91 2.56
CA ASN A 94 3.78 2.23 2.28
C ASN A 94 4.60 2.93 1.18
N MET A 95 3.96 3.91 0.52
CA MET A 95 4.68 4.84 -0.36
C MET A 95 5.67 5.68 0.45
N PRO A 96 6.89 5.95 -0.07
CA PRO A 96 7.88 6.79 0.60
C PRO A 96 7.48 8.27 0.68
N PHE A 97 6.58 8.70 -0.21
CA PHE A 97 6.20 10.10 -0.35
C PHE A 97 4.70 10.30 -0.19
N ILE A 98 4.32 11.49 0.32
CA ILE A 98 2.98 12.04 0.15
C ILE A 98 3.08 13.07 -0.96
N ALA A 99 2.48 12.80 -2.11
CA ALA A 99 2.58 13.64 -3.28
C ALA A 99 1.22 13.86 -3.93
N ALA A 100 1.09 14.97 -4.65
CA ALA A 100 -0.06 15.29 -5.47
C ALA A 100 0.40 15.82 -6.82
N LEU A 101 -0.26 15.39 -7.89
CA LEU A 101 -0.04 15.92 -9.23
C LEU A 101 -0.89 17.17 -9.43
N SER A 102 -0.35 18.21 -10.08
CA SER A 102 -1.13 19.37 -10.52
C SER A 102 -2.21 18.96 -11.53
N GLN A 103 -3.26 19.77 -11.67
CA GLN A 103 -4.38 19.44 -12.57
C GLN A 103 -3.95 19.30 -14.03
N ASP A 104 -2.96 20.09 -14.46
CA ASP A 104 -2.39 20.03 -15.82
C ASP A 104 -1.30 18.96 -15.99
N GLY A 105 -0.95 18.25 -14.91
CA GLY A 105 0.05 17.20 -14.92
C GLY A 105 1.51 17.68 -15.07
N SER A 106 1.77 18.99 -14.99
CA SER A 106 3.11 19.56 -15.21
C SER A 106 4.00 19.60 -13.97
N GLU A 107 3.38 19.52 -12.78
CA GLU A 107 4.09 19.64 -11.50
C GLU A 107 3.65 18.58 -10.50
N ILE A 108 4.60 18.05 -9.73
CA ILE A 108 4.36 17.15 -8.61
C ILE A 108 4.68 17.91 -7.33
N LEU A 109 3.67 18.15 -6.50
CA LEU A 109 3.85 18.68 -5.16
C LEU A 109 4.16 17.53 -4.19
N ILE A 110 5.38 17.49 -3.66
CA ILE A 110 5.80 16.53 -2.62
C ILE A 110 5.52 17.16 -1.26
N LYS A 111 4.42 16.72 -0.62
CA LYS A 111 3.95 17.26 0.68
C LYS A 111 4.79 16.76 1.85
N GLY A 112 5.41 15.58 1.72
CA GLY A 112 6.27 15.02 2.75
C GLY A 112 7.00 13.78 2.27
N ILE A 113 8.18 13.56 2.84
CA ILE A 113 9.02 12.36 2.66
C ILE A 113 9.04 11.64 3.99
N LYS A 114 8.71 10.34 3.99
CA LYS A 114 8.71 9.53 5.20
C LYS A 114 10.14 9.22 5.63
N GLU A 115 10.38 9.20 6.94
CA GLU A 115 11.69 8.85 7.49
C GLU A 115 12.00 7.36 7.42
N GLU A 116 10.96 6.52 7.37
CA GLU A 116 11.09 5.07 7.34
C GLU A 116 10.32 4.43 6.19
N ILE A 117 10.96 3.45 5.53
CA ILE A 117 10.33 2.53 4.60
C ILE A 117 10.52 1.11 5.14
N ALA A 118 9.42 0.41 5.40
CA ALA A 118 9.43 -1.02 5.67
C ALA A 118 9.20 -1.78 4.35
N TYR A 119 10.01 -2.83 4.11
CA TYR A 119 9.89 -3.67 2.91
C TYR A 119 10.16 -5.14 3.23
N SER A 120 9.71 -6.01 2.35
CA SER A 120 10.12 -7.41 2.30
C SER A 120 10.48 -7.80 0.87
N ALA A 121 11.35 -8.80 0.74
CA ALA A 121 11.71 -9.35 -0.56
C ALA A 121 12.11 -10.82 -0.43
N ALA A 122 11.79 -11.61 -1.46
CA ALA A 122 12.29 -12.95 -1.71
C ALA A 122 13.33 -12.88 -2.84
N GLY A 123 14.49 -13.52 -2.65
CA GLY A 123 15.66 -13.46 -3.55
C GLY A 123 16.78 -12.57 -3.02
N ASP A 124 17.78 -12.25 -3.84
CA ASP A 124 18.88 -11.34 -3.47
C ASP A 124 18.43 -9.88 -3.54
N ASP A 125 18.11 -9.32 -2.39
CA ASP A 125 17.53 -7.99 -2.27
C ASP A 125 18.53 -6.82 -2.12
N LYS A 126 19.82 -7.05 -2.32
CA LYS A 126 20.85 -6.01 -2.16
C LYS A 126 20.57 -4.77 -3.02
N ALA A 127 20.20 -4.96 -4.29
CA ALA A 127 19.88 -3.86 -5.19
C ALA A 127 18.63 -3.09 -4.73
N VAL A 128 17.58 -3.82 -4.30
CA VAL A 128 16.35 -3.23 -3.76
C VAL A 128 16.63 -2.44 -2.49
N SER A 129 17.38 -3.02 -1.54
CA SER A 129 17.79 -2.35 -0.30
C SER A 129 18.57 -1.08 -0.58
N ALA A 130 19.59 -1.15 -1.44
CA ALA A 130 20.40 0.01 -1.82
C ALA A 130 19.56 1.12 -2.49
N PHE A 131 18.61 0.74 -3.32
CA PHE A 131 17.69 1.69 -3.94
C PHE A 131 16.79 2.37 -2.89
N LEU A 132 16.19 1.60 -1.98
CA LEU A 132 15.30 2.16 -0.94
C LEU A 132 16.04 3.11 0.02
N HIS A 133 17.30 2.85 0.35
CA HIS A 133 18.14 3.75 1.17
C HIS A 133 18.39 5.12 0.50
N ARG A 134 18.16 5.25 -0.81
CA ARG A 134 18.20 6.55 -1.50
C ARG A 134 16.89 7.34 -1.35
N LEU A 135 15.81 6.68 -0.95
CA LEU A 135 14.47 7.27 -0.85
C LEU A 135 14.10 7.68 0.57
N ALA A 136 14.65 7.02 1.58
CA ALA A 136 14.36 7.30 2.99
C ALA A 136 15.59 7.13 3.87
N PRO A 137 15.71 7.91 4.97
CA PRO A 137 16.81 7.81 5.92
C PRO A 137 16.90 6.43 6.59
N ARG A 138 15.75 5.78 6.83
CA ARG A 138 15.68 4.48 7.48
C ARG A 138 14.91 3.48 6.61
N VAL A 139 15.53 2.35 6.36
CA VAL A 139 14.93 1.23 5.61
C VAL A 139 14.94 0.00 6.52
N VAL A 140 13.77 -0.58 6.73
CA VAL A 140 13.57 -1.73 7.62
C VAL A 140 13.12 -2.94 6.78
N LYS A 141 13.95 -3.96 6.73
CA LYS A 141 13.55 -5.23 6.13
C LYS A 141 12.66 -5.99 7.11
N THR A 142 11.47 -6.34 6.68
CA THR A 142 10.50 -7.15 7.45
C THR A 142 10.69 -8.64 7.12
N ALA A 143 10.14 -9.51 7.98
CA ALA A 143 10.37 -10.94 7.88
C ALA A 143 9.69 -11.61 6.67
N SER A 144 8.59 -11.04 6.14
CA SER A 144 7.80 -11.68 5.08
C SER A 144 6.88 -10.69 4.37
N PHE A 145 6.31 -11.10 3.23
CA PHE A 145 5.25 -10.33 2.54
C PHE A 145 4.05 -10.07 3.46
N ALA A 146 3.68 -11.03 4.32
CA ALA A 146 2.61 -10.80 5.27
C ALA A 146 2.98 -9.70 6.28
N SER A 147 4.23 -9.67 6.77
CA SER A 147 4.69 -8.60 7.66
C SER A 147 4.57 -7.23 7.00
N THR A 148 4.93 -7.13 5.73
CA THR A 148 4.88 -5.86 4.98
C THR A 148 3.44 -5.44 4.69
N SER A 149 2.63 -6.32 4.09
CA SER A 149 1.25 -5.99 3.71
C SER A 149 0.35 -5.74 4.91
N LEU A 150 0.53 -6.48 6.01
CA LEU A 150 -0.18 -6.22 7.26
C LEU A 150 0.31 -4.95 7.98
N SER A 151 1.50 -4.43 7.69
CA SER A 151 2.00 -3.16 8.24
C SER A 151 1.47 -1.92 7.50
N ALA A 152 0.73 -2.09 6.39
CA ALA A 152 0.11 -0.99 5.67
C ALA A 152 -0.95 -0.30 6.54
N THR A 153 -0.83 1.00 6.75
CA THR A 153 -1.72 1.79 7.61
C THR A 153 -2.99 2.25 6.91
N ASN A 154 -2.89 2.49 5.60
CA ASN A 154 -3.94 3.09 4.80
C ASN A 154 -5.28 2.34 4.86
N PRO A 155 -5.32 0.99 4.75
CA PRO A 155 -6.60 0.28 4.71
C PRO A 155 -7.46 0.52 5.95
N VAL A 156 -6.87 0.48 7.14
CA VAL A 156 -7.61 0.73 8.40
C VAL A 156 -8.12 2.17 8.44
N ILE A 157 -7.26 3.14 8.12
CA ILE A 157 -7.59 4.57 8.21
C ILE A 157 -8.61 4.95 7.13
N HIS A 158 -8.31 4.62 5.89
CA HIS A 158 -9.06 5.11 4.75
C HIS A 158 -10.46 4.49 4.68
N VAL A 159 -10.57 3.17 4.84
CA VAL A 159 -11.86 2.49 4.76
C VAL A 159 -12.76 2.92 5.92
N THR A 160 -12.24 2.96 7.14
CA THR A 160 -13.02 3.36 8.32
C THR A 160 -13.53 4.80 8.18
N ALA A 161 -12.62 5.74 7.89
CA ALA A 161 -13.02 7.15 7.75
C ALA A 161 -14.00 7.37 6.59
N SER A 162 -13.79 6.69 5.45
CA SER A 162 -14.67 6.86 4.29
C SER A 162 -16.05 6.26 4.51
N LEU A 163 -16.14 5.07 5.10
CA LEU A 163 -17.43 4.42 5.33
C LEU A 163 -18.30 5.20 6.31
N PHE A 164 -17.72 5.71 7.39
CA PHE A 164 -18.46 6.53 8.37
C PHE A 164 -18.77 7.97 7.88
N ASN A 165 -18.27 8.34 6.71
CA ASN A 165 -18.54 9.62 6.06
C ASN A 165 -19.04 9.46 4.62
N VAL A 166 -19.59 8.30 4.28
CA VAL A 166 -19.99 7.99 2.91
C VAL A 166 -21.04 8.93 2.34
N THR A 167 -21.98 9.39 3.17
CA THR A 167 -23.00 10.37 2.75
C THR A 167 -22.39 11.72 2.34
N ARG A 168 -21.36 12.18 3.03
CA ARG A 168 -20.61 13.39 2.64
C ARG A 168 -19.89 13.20 1.30
N ILE A 169 -19.35 12.00 1.09
CA ILE A 169 -18.67 11.62 -0.17
C ILE A 169 -19.67 11.64 -1.34
N GLU A 170 -20.83 11.03 -1.18
CA GLU A 170 -21.87 10.97 -2.21
C GLU A 170 -22.47 12.35 -2.50
N ASN A 171 -22.63 13.18 -1.47
CA ASN A 171 -23.06 14.57 -1.62
C ASN A 171 -21.96 15.48 -2.19
N LYS A 172 -20.74 14.95 -2.42
CA LYS A 172 -19.57 15.69 -2.92
C LYS A 172 -19.23 16.91 -2.04
N GLU A 173 -19.41 16.78 -0.73
CA GLU A 173 -19.08 17.84 0.21
C GLU A 173 -17.58 18.12 0.18
N ASP A 174 -17.22 19.40 0.28
CA ASP A 174 -15.82 19.80 0.43
C ASP A 174 -15.42 19.69 1.91
N PHE A 175 -14.59 18.69 2.23
CA PHE A 175 -14.10 18.46 3.58
C PHE A 175 -12.64 17.99 3.59
N TYR A 176 -11.95 18.22 4.70
CA TYR A 176 -10.61 17.70 4.92
C TYR A 176 -10.68 16.31 5.52
N PHE A 177 -10.08 15.32 4.82
CA PHE A 177 -10.20 13.91 5.16
C PHE A 177 -9.71 13.59 6.59
N PHE A 178 -8.60 14.18 6.99
CA PHE A 178 -8.02 14.01 8.32
C PHE A 178 -8.50 15.08 9.33
N GLY A 179 -9.54 15.83 9.00
CA GLY A 179 -10.16 16.86 9.82
C GLY A 179 -11.37 16.36 10.59
N ASP A 180 -12.57 16.86 10.21
CA ASP A 180 -13.85 16.55 10.85
C ASP A 180 -14.20 15.05 10.89
N PRO A 181 -13.90 14.22 9.87
CA PRO A 181 -14.14 12.79 9.92
C PRO A 181 -13.51 12.06 11.09
N MET A 182 -12.39 12.57 11.64
CA MET A 182 -11.63 11.94 12.72
C MET A 182 -12.24 12.25 14.10
N THR A 183 -13.49 11.82 14.31
CA THR A 183 -14.15 11.91 15.61
C THR A 183 -13.62 10.85 16.57
N ASP A 184 -13.82 11.02 17.89
CA ASP A 184 -13.35 10.06 18.89
C ASP A 184 -13.89 8.65 18.65
N ARG A 185 -15.14 8.52 18.20
CA ARG A 185 -15.75 7.22 17.90
C ARG A 185 -15.16 6.57 16.66
N VAL A 186 -14.85 7.34 15.61
CA VAL A 186 -14.19 6.84 14.40
C VAL A 186 -12.77 6.40 14.72
N ILE A 187 -12.05 7.17 15.52
CA ILE A 187 -10.69 6.81 15.99
C ILE A 187 -10.73 5.52 16.81
N SER A 188 -11.63 5.43 17.78
CA SER A 188 -11.77 4.20 18.59
C SER A 188 -12.11 2.97 17.73
N PHE A 189 -12.94 3.13 16.70
CA PHE A 189 -13.21 2.04 15.77
C PHE A 189 -11.97 1.62 14.95
N MET A 190 -11.14 2.58 14.54
CA MET A 190 -9.84 2.30 13.87
C MET A 190 -8.91 1.54 14.80
N GLU A 191 -8.83 1.91 16.07
CA GLU A 191 -8.01 1.25 17.08
C GLU A 191 -8.42 -0.21 17.28
N HIS A 192 -9.71 -0.51 17.33
CA HIS A 192 -10.19 -1.89 17.37
C HIS A 192 -9.90 -2.67 16.09
N CYS A 193 -10.01 -2.05 14.91
CA CYS A 193 -9.56 -2.70 13.67
C CYS A 193 -8.06 -2.99 13.69
N ASP A 194 -7.28 -2.11 14.30
CA ASP A 194 -5.84 -2.30 14.45
C ASP A 194 -5.51 -3.44 15.41
N GLU A 195 -6.22 -3.57 16.53
CA GLU A 195 -6.10 -4.70 17.45
C GLU A 195 -6.38 -6.03 16.76
N GLU A 196 -7.39 -6.10 15.89
CA GLU A 196 -7.70 -7.29 15.09
C GLU A 196 -6.57 -7.61 14.09
N ARG A 197 -6.02 -6.60 13.39
CA ARG A 197 -4.87 -6.72 12.50
C ARG A 197 -3.65 -7.27 13.25
N LEU A 198 -3.37 -6.74 14.45
CA LEU A 198 -2.29 -7.21 15.31
C LEU A 198 -2.50 -8.66 15.74
N ALA A 199 -3.74 -9.05 16.07
CA ALA A 199 -4.08 -10.43 16.43
C ALA A 199 -3.85 -11.41 15.26
N VAL A 200 -4.20 -11.02 14.03
CA VAL A 200 -3.91 -11.78 12.81
C VAL A 200 -2.38 -11.94 12.61
N GLY A 201 -1.63 -10.85 12.74
CA GLY A 201 -0.17 -10.91 12.67
C GLY A 201 0.43 -11.86 13.71
N LYS A 202 -0.01 -11.75 14.97
CA LYS A 202 0.42 -12.63 16.06
C LYS A 202 0.16 -14.11 15.76
N ALA A 203 -0.99 -14.45 15.18
CA ALA A 203 -1.32 -15.83 14.83
C ALA A 203 -0.49 -16.37 13.66
N LEU A 204 0.05 -15.49 12.81
CA LEU A 204 1.04 -15.84 11.79
C LEU A 204 2.47 -15.93 12.34
N GLY A 205 2.69 -15.66 13.63
CA GLY A 205 4.03 -15.58 14.23
C GLY A 205 4.75 -14.26 13.94
N ILE A 206 4.05 -13.24 13.43
CA ILE A 206 4.60 -11.95 13.01
C ILE A 206 4.35 -10.92 14.12
N ARG A 207 5.40 -10.21 14.51
CA ARG A 207 5.27 -9.04 15.38
C ARG A 207 5.02 -7.80 14.53
N LEU A 208 3.81 -7.25 14.61
CA LEU A 208 3.42 -6.00 13.97
C LEU A 208 3.44 -4.86 14.99
N SER A 209 3.78 -3.65 14.54
CA SER A 209 3.61 -2.45 15.34
C SER A 209 2.17 -1.93 15.28
N PRO A 210 1.64 -1.40 16.40
CA PRO A 210 0.38 -0.67 16.41
C PRO A 210 0.36 0.49 15.41
N LEU A 211 -0.81 0.84 14.92
CA LEU A 211 -1.00 1.89 13.91
C LEU A 211 -0.36 3.23 14.31
N LEU A 212 -0.49 3.63 15.57
CA LEU A 212 0.14 4.84 16.09
C LEU A 212 1.67 4.79 16.00
N GLU A 213 2.29 3.65 16.34
CA GLU A 213 3.74 3.48 16.24
C GLU A 213 4.21 3.56 14.80
N VAL A 214 3.49 2.94 13.87
CA VAL A 214 3.81 3.00 12.43
C VAL A 214 3.70 4.44 11.91
N LEU A 215 2.64 5.17 12.24
CA LEU A 215 2.50 6.57 11.87
C LEU A 215 3.61 7.43 12.47
N ASN A 216 3.97 7.16 13.72
CA ASN A 216 5.08 7.84 14.38
C ASN A 216 6.43 7.51 13.74
N SER A 217 6.63 6.34 13.11
CA SER A 217 7.88 6.04 12.41
C SER A 217 8.10 6.87 11.15
N PHE A 218 7.04 7.43 10.57
CA PHE A 218 7.10 8.21 9.34
C PHE A 218 7.59 9.65 9.52
N TRP A 219 7.46 10.22 10.72
CA TRP A 219 7.65 11.65 10.95
C TRP A 219 8.55 11.91 12.17
N PRO A 220 9.35 13.00 12.15
CA PRO A 220 10.19 13.37 13.29
C PRO A 220 9.39 13.61 14.57
N GLU A 221 8.29 14.36 14.44
CA GLU A 221 7.43 14.69 15.55
C GLU A 221 6.53 13.51 15.93
N LYS A 222 6.67 13.00 17.15
CA LYS A 222 5.87 11.88 17.66
C LYS A 222 4.60 12.38 18.33
N LYS A 223 3.54 11.64 18.21
CA LYS A 223 2.24 11.92 18.81
C LYS A 223 1.88 10.84 19.83
N ASN A 224 1.08 11.22 20.83
CA ASN A 224 0.70 10.31 21.90
C ASN A 224 -0.56 9.51 21.59
N THR A 225 -1.41 9.99 20.69
CA THR A 225 -2.66 9.36 20.30
C THR A 225 -2.80 9.25 18.79
N LEU A 226 -3.57 8.25 18.32
CA LEU A 226 -3.88 8.08 16.92
C LEU A 226 -4.60 9.33 16.34
N LYS A 227 -5.48 9.93 17.14
CA LYS A 227 -6.20 11.17 16.75
C LYS A 227 -5.24 12.31 16.47
N GLU A 228 -4.26 12.57 17.36
CA GLU A 228 -3.23 13.59 17.17
C GLU A 228 -2.37 13.28 15.94
N ALA A 229 -1.93 12.01 15.79
CA ALA A 229 -1.11 11.58 14.65
C ALA A 229 -1.79 11.83 13.30
N LEU A 230 -3.10 11.71 13.22
CA LEU A 230 -3.88 11.94 12.00
C LEU A 230 -4.24 13.42 11.82
N LYS A 231 -4.75 14.10 12.84
CA LYS A 231 -5.29 15.46 12.71
C LYS A 231 -4.23 16.56 12.69
N GLU A 232 -3.13 16.38 13.42
CA GLU A 232 -2.15 17.45 13.62
C GLU A 232 -0.97 17.39 12.67
N ASN A 233 -0.83 16.29 11.91
CA ASN A 233 0.26 16.16 10.95
C ASN A 233 0.11 17.19 9.82
N PRO A 234 1.13 18.06 9.61
CA PRO A 234 1.07 19.08 8.56
C PRO A 234 0.86 18.51 7.16
N SER A 235 1.43 17.31 6.86
CA SER A 235 1.30 16.64 5.57
C SER A 235 -0.11 16.15 5.27
N TYR A 236 -0.97 16.00 6.30
CA TYR A 236 -2.33 15.52 6.17
C TYR A 236 -3.39 16.63 6.12
N ARG A 237 -3.06 17.83 6.64
CA ARG A 237 -4.03 18.94 6.81
C ARG A 237 -4.75 19.34 5.51
N ALA A 238 -4.04 19.28 4.38
CA ALA A 238 -4.59 19.68 3.09
C ALA A 238 -5.15 18.51 2.25
N VAL A 239 -5.26 17.30 2.85
CA VAL A 239 -5.83 16.15 2.13
C VAL A 239 -7.35 16.29 2.12
N LYS A 240 -7.92 16.44 0.92
CA LYS A 240 -9.36 16.51 0.72
C LYS A 240 -9.98 15.11 0.80
N GLY A 241 -11.22 15.05 1.28
CA GLY A 241 -12.03 13.85 1.21
C GLY A 241 -12.32 13.46 -0.24
N PRO A 242 -12.58 12.17 -0.52
CA PRO A 242 -13.01 11.75 -1.85
C PRO A 242 -14.40 12.32 -2.17
N SER A 243 -14.68 12.51 -3.46
CA SER A 243 -15.97 12.99 -3.97
C SER A 243 -16.75 11.90 -4.71
N SER A 244 -16.34 10.64 -4.56
CA SER A 244 -16.98 9.48 -5.18
C SER A 244 -16.64 8.21 -4.39
N THR A 245 -17.59 7.29 -4.34
CA THR A 245 -17.39 5.92 -3.82
C THR A 245 -16.54 5.04 -4.74
N GLU A 246 -16.29 5.47 -5.98
CA GLU A 246 -15.32 4.84 -6.89
C GLU A 246 -13.86 5.25 -6.59
N TYR A 247 -13.61 6.03 -5.54
CA TYR A 247 -12.27 6.41 -5.14
C TYR A 247 -11.52 5.21 -4.52
N ARG A 248 -10.19 5.20 -4.67
CA ARG A 248 -9.30 4.10 -4.27
C ARG A 248 -9.50 3.61 -2.81
N TYR A 249 -10.02 4.42 -1.92
CA TYR A 249 -10.29 4.01 -0.54
C TYR A 249 -11.30 2.85 -0.46
N PHE A 250 -12.24 2.79 -1.41
CA PHE A 250 -13.18 1.68 -1.52
C PHE A 250 -12.78 0.66 -2.59
N THR A 251 -12.11 1.09 -3.68
CA THR A 251 -11.80 0.19 -4.81
C THR A 251 -10.42 -0.48 -4.70
N GLU A 252 -9.57 -0.01 -3.81
CA GLU A 252 -8.23 -0.58 -3.54
C GLU A 252 -8.04 -0.95 -2.07
N ASP A 253 -8.13 0.04 -1.14
CA ASP A 253 -7.82 -0.19 0.28
C ASP A 253 -8.77 -1.21 0.94
N LEU A 254 -10.04 -1.23 0.51
CA LEU A 254 -10.99 -2.23 1.00
C LEU A 254 -10.66 -3.65 0.46
N PRO A 255 -10.68 -3.95 -0.87
CA PRO A 255 -10.50 -5.30 -1.37
C PRO A 255 -9.06 -5.80 -1.32
N CYS A 256 -8.06 -4.92 -1.44
CA CYS A 256 -6.65 -5.33 -1.49
C CYS A 256 -5.89 -5.06 -0.18
N GLY A 257 -6.49 -4.36 0.77
CA GLY A 257 -5.88 -4.03 2.05
C GLY A 257 -6.62 -4.66 3.23
N LEU A 258 -7.81 -4.16 3.54
CA LEU A 258 -8.56 -4.57 4.73
C LEU A 258 -9.20 -5.96 4.59
N GLY A 259 -9.75 -6.26 3.41
CA GLY A 259 -10.34 -7.58 3.11
C GLY A 259 -9.37 -8.73 3.33
N PRO A 260 -8.12 -8.69 2.84
CA PRO A 260 -7.14 -9.74 3.10
C PRO A 260 -6.81 -9.98 4.58
N VAL A 261 -6.93 -8.98 5.45
CA VAL A 261 -6.83 -9.19 6.90
C VAL A 261 -7.98 -10.09 7.37
N LEU A 262 -9.20 -9.83 6.86
CA LEU A 262 -10.37 -10.68 7.15
C LEU A 262 -10.19 -12.09 6.58
N ASP A 263 -9.66 -12.24 5.36
CA ASP A 263 -9.39 -13.56 4.76
C ASP A 263 -8.47 -14.39 5.66
N LEU A 264 -7.36 -13.80 6.13
CA LEU A 264 -6.43 -14.47 7.03
C LEU A 264 -7.08 -14.80 8.37
N ALA A 265 -7.87 -13.88 8.92
CA ALA A 265 -8.61 -14.12 10.16
C ALA A 265 -9.56 -15.33 10.02
N GLU A 266 -10.31 -15.41 8.91
CA GLU A 266 -11.21 -16.54 8.64
C GLU A 266 -10.46 -17.86 8.44
N LEU A 267 -9.38 -17.85 7.65
CA LEU A 267 -8.55 -19.01 7.40
C LEU A 267 -7.89 -19.58 8.67
N MET A 268 -7.66 -18.72 9.67
CA MET A 268 -7.03 -19.08 10.94
C MET A 268 -8.02 -19.13 12.12
N HIS A 269 -9.31 -18.91 11.87
CA HIS A 269 -10.37 -18.90 12.89
C HIS A 269 -10.17 -17.86 13.99
N ILE A 270 -9.71 -16.68 13.63
CA ILE A 270 -9.50 -15.54 14.55
C ILE A 270 -10.74 -14.66 14.54
N PRO A 271 -11.29 -14.27 15.69
CA PRO A 271 -12.37 -13.28 15.76
C PRO A 271 -11.91 -11.93 15.18
N CYS A 272 -12.70 -11.39 14.26
CA CYS A 272 -12.39 -10.14 13.58
C CYS A 272 -13.68 -9.34 13.30
N PRO A 273 -14.48 -9.00 14.35
CA PRO A 273 -15.80 -8.40 14.18
C PRO A 273 -15.78 -6.99 13.60
N TYR A 274 -14.82 -6.13 13.96
CA TYR A 274 -14.74 -4.76 13.47
C TYR A 274 -14.40 -4.69 11.99
N ILE A 275 -13.33 -5.38 11.57
CA ILE A 275 -12.93 -5.44 10.15
C ILE A 275 -14.03 -6.12 9.32
N ARG A 276 -14.61 -7.21 9.83
CA ARG A 276 -15.75 -7.88 9.19
C ARG A 276 -16.90 -6.91 8.97
N THR A 277 -17.24 -6.11 9.97
CA THR A 277 -18.33 -5.12 9.89
C THR A 277 -18.02 -4.09 8.80
N LEU A 278 -16.81 -3.56 8.72
CA LEU A 278 -16.42 -2.63 7.66
C LEU A 278 -16.54 -3.26 6.26
N VAL A 279 -15.96 -4.46 6.07
CA VAL A 279 -15.96 -5.14 4.78
C VAL A 279 -17.38 -5.48 4.34
N GLN A 280 -18.21 -6.04 5.23
CA GLN A 280 -19.58 -6.42 4.90
C GLN A 280 -20.46 -5.19 4.66
N THR A 281 -20.38 -4.17 5.52
CA THR A 281 -21.18 -2.95 5.36
C THR A 281 -20.82 -2.21 4.08
N ALA A 282 -19.53 -2.04 3.77
CA ALA A 282 -19.10 -1.42 2.53
C ALA A 282 -19.55 -2.23 1.31
N SER A 283 -19.42 -3.56 1.34
CA SER A 283 -19.87 -4.43 0.25
C SER A 283 -21.37 -4.30 -0.02
N LEU A 284 -22.18 -4.32 1.03
CA LEU A 284 -23.63 -4.18 0.91
C LEU A 284 -24.02 -2.77 0.45
N TYR A 285 -23.40 -1.76 1.02
CA TYR A 285 -23.69 -0.36 0.68
C TYR A 285 -23.36 -0.03 -0.78
N LEU A 286 -22.20 -0.50 -1.25
CA LEU A 286 -21.74 -0.24 -2.60
C LEU A 286 -22.36 -1.20 -3.66
N GLY A 287 -23.09 -2.22 -3.23
CA GLY A 287 -23.60 -3.27 -4.13
C GLY A 287 -22.47 -4.07 -4.80
N LYS A 288 -21.27 -4.11 -4.22
CA LYS A 288 -20.08 -4.81 -4.72
C LYS A 288 -19.65 -5.87 -3.70
N PRO A 289 -20.09 -7.12 -3.81
CA PRO A 289 -19.70 -8.18 -2.88
C PRO A 289 -18.18 -8.32 -2.80
N TYR A 290 -17.65 -8.38 -1.58
CA TYR A 290 -16.24 -8.69 -1.38
C TYR A 290 -15.98 -10.15 -1.76
N THR A 291 -14.95 -10.36 -2.58
CA THR A 291 -14.43 -11.68 -2.92
C THR A 291 -13.09 -11.88 -2.24
N PRO A 292 -12.89 -12.94 -1.46
CA PRO A 292 -11.61 -13.20 -0.78
C PRO A 292 -10.43 -13.19 -1.77
N LEU A 293 -9.41 -12.42 -1.42
CA LEU A 293 -8.18 -12.30 -2.19
C LEU A 293 -7.19 -13.41 -1.84
N LEU A 294 -7.13 -13.78 -0.56
CA LEU A 294 -6.19 -14.76 -0.03
C LEU A 294 -6.86 -16.12 0.19
N THR A 295 -6.13 -17.15 -0.19
CA THR A 295 -6.57 -18.55 -0.16
C THR A 295 -5.77 -19.37 0.86
N LYS A 296 -6.18 -20.64 1.07
CA LYS A 296 -5.39 -21.60 1.88
C LYS A 296 -3.99 -21.82 1.28
N GLU A 297 -3.83 -21.72 -0.03
CA GLU A 297 -2.52 -21.85 -0.68
C GLU A 297 -1.65 -20.66 -0.33
N ASP A 298 -2.19 -19.43 -0.39
CA ASP A 298 -1.46 -18.21 0.00
C ASP A 298 -1.01 -18.28 1.46
N LEU A 299 -1.87 -18.75 2.35
CA LEU A 299 -1.49 -18.95 3.76
C LEU A 299 -0.33 -19.94 3.92
N ARG A 300 -0.26 -21.00 3.09
CA ARG A 300 0.89 -21.95 3.10
C ARG A 300 2.17 -21.27 2.60
N ILE A 301 2.08 -20.51 1.51
CA ILE A 301 3.22 -19.76 0.97
C ILE A 301 3.76 -18.79 2.03
N LEU A 302 2.89 -18.02 2.66
CA LEU A 302 3.27 -17.05 3.69
C LEU A 302 3.95 -17.71 4.90
N LYS A 303 3.48 -18.89 5.34
CA LYS A 303 4.12 -19.64 6.43
C LYS A 303 5.49 -20.19 6.05
N ASN A 304 5.67 -20.64 4.81
CA ASN A 304 6.95 -21.15 4.33
C ASN A 304 7.99 -20.05 4.17
N LEU A 305 7.60 -18.90 3.58
CA LEU A 305 8.49 -17.74 3.42
C LEU A 305 8.87 -17.06 4.74
N HIS A 306 8.20 -17.41 5.84
CA HIS A 306 8.52 -16.90 7.17
C HIS A 306 9.49 -17.81 7.93
N ALA A 307 9.66 -19.05 7.49
CA ALA A 307 10.51 -20.05 8.15
C ALA A 307 11.99 -20.04 7.69
N ASP A 308 12.28 -19.36 6.58
CA ASP A 308 13.61 -19.13 5.99
C ASP A 308 14.15 -17.74 6.37
#